data_c273bff32a8ded7ea12088a66eeb99e5
#
_entry.id   c273bff32a8ded7ea12088a66eeb99e5
#
_cell.length_a   1.000
_cell.length_b   1.000
_cell.length_c   1.000
_cell.angle_alpha   90.00
_cell.angle_beta   90.00
_cell.angle_gamma   90.00
#
_symmetry.space_group_name_H-M   'P 1'
#
loop_
_entity.id
_entity.type
_entity.pdbx_description
1 polymer ?
#
loop_
_entity_poly.entity_id
_entity_poly.type
_entity_poly.pdbx_seq_one_letter_code
_entity_poly.pdbx_strand_id
1 'polypeptide(L)'
;LSKAWGMAGLRLGLAFASEEIAGLFGRVKYPYNINTLTQRAVAESLRRDISAQVAAIRAERSRLAAALAACPCIGQVYPSEGNFLLVKTAAPDPLYRELVAAGVIVRNRSRIAGCEGCLRITVGRPEENDRMLETVKNFRP
;
A
#
# COMPACT_ATOMS: atom_id res chain seq x y z
N LEU A 1 9.55 7.05 -3.69
CA LEU A 1 9.37 6.95 -5.14
C LEU A 1 8.53 5.74 -5.56
N SER A 2 8.70 4.60 -4.90
CA SER A 2 8.07 3.32 -5.28
C SER A 2 6.53 3.32 -5.23
N LYS A 3 5.90 4.23 -4.48
CA LYS A 3 4.43 4.28 -4.30
C LYS A 3 3.82 5.47 -5.04
N ALA A 4 4.01 6.70 -4.53
CA ALA A 4 3.38 7.89 -5.07
C ALA A 4 3.72 8.15 -6.56
N TRP A 5 4.97 7.92 -6.97
CA TRP A 5 5.38 8.02 -8.37
C TRP A 5 5.22 6.73 -9.20
N GLY A 6 4.81 5.62 -8.59
CA GLY A 6 4.66 4.35 -9.30
C GLY A 6 5.98 3.72 -9.77
N MET A 7 7.12 4.13 -9.23
CA MET A 7 8.46 3.77 -9.71
C MET A 7 9.10 2.61 -8.92
N ALA A 8 8.32 1.63 -8.49
CA ALA A 8 8.85 0.50 -7.74
C ALA A 8 9.89 -0.32 -8.53
N GLY A 9 9.73 -0.41 -9.84
CA GLY A 9 10.64 -1.13 -10.75
C GLY A 9 12.03 -0.51 -10.87
N LEU A 10 12.17 0.79 -10.61
CA LEU A 10 13.47 1.48 -10.67
C LEU A 10 14.40 1.19 -9.49
N ARG A 11 13.90 0.54 -8.44
CA ARG A 11 14.67 0.11 -7.26
C ARG A 11 15.46 1.23 -6.60
N LEU A 12 14.94 2.47 -6.57
CA LEU A 12 15.55 3.63 -5.96
C LEU A 12 14.78 4.08 -4.71
N GLY A 13 15.49 4.22 -3.60
CA GLY A 13 15.07 4.89 -2.38
C GLY A 13 15.84 6.18 -2.16
N LEU A 14 15.27 7.10 -1.40
CA LEU A 14 15.90 8.33 -0.96
C LEU A 14 15.84 8.40 0.56
N ALA A 15 16.91 8.84 1.19
CA ALA A 15 16.97 9.17 2.60
C ALA A 15 17.47 10.61 2.76
N PHE A 16 16.84 11.35 3.66
CA PHE A 16 17.28 12.68 4.08
C PHE A 16 17.70 12.59 5.54
N ALA A 17 18.89 13.03 5.84
CA ALA A 17 19.49 12.93 7.17
C ALA A 17 20.44 14.10 7.43
N SER A 18 20.95 14.22 8.67
CA SER A 18 22.04 15.13 8.96
C SER A 18 23.29 14.79 8.14
N GLU A 19 24.19 15.74 7.96
CA GLU A 19 25.44 15.56 7.21
C GLU A 19 26.28 14.40 7.78
N GLU A 20 26.35 14.29 9.11
CA GLU A 20 27.03 13.20 9.79
C GLU A 20 26.48 11.84 9.40
N ILE A 21 25.15 11.65 9.48
CA ILE A 21 24.48 10.37 9.14
C ILE A 21 24.59 10.10 7.63
N ALA A 22 24.42 11.11 6.79
CA ALA A 22 24.60 10.95 5.34
C ALA A 22 26.03 10.55 4.98
N GLY A 23 27.02 11.07 5.69
CA GLY A 23 28.42 10.68 5.57
C GLY A 23 28.68 9.22 5.94
N LEU A 24 28.04 8.73 7.01
CA LEU A 24 28.13 7.30 7.39
C LEU A 24 27.53 6.41 6.32
N PHE A 25 26.36 6.73 5.78
CA PHE A 25 25.77 5.99 4.66
C PHE A 25 26.69 6.00 3.42
N GLY A 26 27.34 7.13 3.13
CA GLY A 26 28.28 7.25 2.02
C GLY A 26 29.47 6.29 2.13
N ARG A 27 29.93 5.98 3.34
CA ARG A 27 31.07 5.06 3.60
C ARG A 27 30.70 3.59 3.39
N VAL A 28 29.44 3.21 3.63
CA VAL A 28 28.98 1.81 3.52
C VAL A 28 28.26 1.52 2.20
N LYS A 29 27.88 2.57 1.47
CA LYS A 29 27.17 2.45 0.20
C LYS A 29 28.14 1.93 -0.87
N TYR A 30 27.69 0.93 -1.63
CA TYR A 30 28.45 0.48 -2.81
C TYR A 30 28.59 1.60 -3.84
N PRO A 31 29.78 1.79 -4.42
CA PRO A 31 29.96 2.69 -5.55
C PRO A 31 29.14 2.15 -6.74
N TYR A 32 28.64 3.07 -7.58
CA TYR A 32 27.90 2.74 -8.81
C TYR A 32 26.62 1.89 -8.62
N ASN A 33 26.05 1.88 -7.41
CA ASN A 33 24.86 1.09 -7.08
C ASN A 33 23.57 1.54 -7.82
N ILE A 34 23.57 2.73 -8.41
CA ILE A 34 22.47 3.27 -9.20
C ILE A 34 22.99 3.52 -10.64
N ASN A 35 22.47 2.77 -11.59
CA ASN A 35 22.86 2.94 -12.98
C ASN A 35 22.32 4.26 -13.59
N THR A 36 22.94 4.73 -14.66
CA THR A 36 22.62 6.01 -15.30
C THR A 36 21.18 6.06 -15.84
N LEU A 37 20.64 4.95 -16.35
CA LEU A 37 19.29 4.89 -16.87
C LEU A 37 18.26 5.13 -15.73
N THR A 38 18.47 4.50 -14.58
CA THR A 38 17.66 4.72 -13.39
C THR A 38 17.73 6.18 -12.94
N GLN A 39 18.92 6.77 -12.88
CA GLN A 39 19.11 8.17 -12.49
C GLN A 39 18.34 9.12 -13.42
N ARG A 40 18.45 8.95 -14.74
CA ARG A 40 17.74 9.75 -15.75
C ARG A 40 16.22 9.61 -15.61
N ALA A 41 15.71 8.38 -15.55
CA ALA A 41 14.28 8.11 -15.42
C ALA A 41 13.69 8.72 -14.14
N VAL A 42 14.42 8.67 -13.02
CA VAL A 42 13.99 9.29 -11.76
C VAL A 42 13.99 10.81 -11.87
N ALA A 43 15.07 11.43 -12.40
CA ALA A 43 15.17 12.88 -12.54
C ALA A 43 14.03 13.44 -13.41
N GLU A 44 13.67 12.74 -14.49
CA GLU A 44 12.54 13.10 -15.34
C GLU A 44 11.20 12.93 -14.61
N SER A 45 11.01 11.80 -13.93
CA SER A 45 9.77 11.50 -13.21
C SER A 45 9.50 12.47 -12.07
N LEU A 46 10.53 12.94 -11.37
CA LEU A 46 10.39 13.89 -10.27
C LEU A 46 9.91 15.30 -10.72
N ARG A 47 9.98 15.60 -12.01
CA ARG A 47 9.43 16.85 -12.57
C ARG A 47 7.90 16.81 -12.74
N ARG A 48 7.29 15.64 -12.67
CA ARG A 48 5.84 15.51 -12.82
C ARG A 48 5.13 15.91 -11.53
N ASP A 49 4.10 16.71 -11.66
CA ASP A 49 3.16 16.93 -10.54
C ASP A 49 2.28 15.69 -10.36
N ILE A 50 2.31 15.12 -9.16
CA ILE A 50 1.50 13.96 -8.77
C ILE A 50 0.45 14.32 -7.72
N SER A 51 0.23 15.59 -7.45
CA SER A 51 -0.65 16.08 -6.38
C SER A 51 -2.08 15.57 -6.53
N ALA A 52 -2.63 15.62 -7.74
CA ALA A 52 -3.97 15.12 -8.03
C ALA A 52 -4.08 13.60 -7.78
N GLN A 53 -3.09 12.82 -8.21
CA GLN A 53 -3.04 11.38 -7.99
C GLN A 53 -2.98 11.04 -6.49
N VAL A 54 -2.15 11.75 -5.74
CA VAL A 54 -2.02 11.56 -4.29
C VAL A 54 -3.32 11.95 -3.57
N ALA A 55 -3.96 13.06 -3.98
CA ALA A 55 -5.25 13.48 -3.43
C ALA A 55 -6.34 12.42 -3.67
N ALA A 56 -6.42 11.85 -4.87
CA ALA A 56 -7.36 10.79 -5.21
C ALA A 56 -7.15 9.54 -4.34
N ILE A 57 -5.89 9.09 -4.18
CA ILE A 57 -5.58 7.93 -3.32
C ILE A 57 -5.97 8.21 -1.87
N ARG A 58 -5.74 9.41 -1.35
CA ARG A 58 -6.11 9.78 0.02
C ARG A 58 -7.62 9.80 0.21
N ALA A 59 -8.37 10.36 -0.73
CA ALA A 59 -9.83 10.38 -0.70
C ALA A 59 -10.41 8.95 -0.72
N GLU A 60 -9.94 8.11 -1.64
CA GLU A 60 -10.35 6.70 -1.72
C GLU A 60 -9.98 5.91 -0.47
N ARG A 61 -8.79 6.13 0.10
CA ARG A 61 -8.40 5.50 1.37
C ARG A 61 -9.38 5.82 2.48
N SER A 62 -9.77 7.09 2.63
CA SER A 62 -10.73 7.51 3.64
C SER A 62 -12.12 6.90 3.41
N ARG A 63 -12.58 6.88 2.16
CA ARG A 63 -13.85 6.24 1.76
C ARG A 63 -13.85 4.75 2.10
N LEU A 64 -12.78 4.04 1.73
CA LEU A 64 -12.62 2.62 2.01
C LEU A 64 -12.57 2.31 3.50
N ALA A 65 -11.83 3.12 4.28
CA ALA A 65 -11.73 2.92 5.72
C ALA A 65 -13.11 3.00 6.40
N ALA A 66 -13.91 4.01 6.04
CA ALA A 66 -15.27 4.17 6.55
C ALA A 66 -16.19 3.02 6.13
N ALA A 67 -16.15 2.62 4.83
CA ALA A 67 -16.99 1.56 4.31
C ALA A 67 -16.64 0.18 4.92
N LEU A 68 -15.36 -0.12 5.10
CA LEU A 68 -14.89 -1.37 5.73
C LEU A 68 -15.24 -1.42 7.21
N ALA A 69 -15.12 -0.30 7.93
CA ALA A 69 -15.50 -0.24 9.34
C ALA A 69 -16.99 -0.50 9.57
N ALA A 70 -17.85 -0.26 8.58
CA ALA A 70 -19.26 -0.55 8.61
C ALA A 70 -19.62 -2.02 8.27
N CYS A 71 -18.63 -2.83 7.83
CA CYS A 71 -18.87 -4.24 7.47
C CYS A 71 -18.84 -5.13 8.72
N PRO A 72 -19.88 -5.95 9.00
CA PRO A 72 -19.95 -6.78 10.21
C PRO A 72 -18.80 -7.79 10.36
N CYS A 73 -18.22 -8.24 9.25
CA CYS A 73 -17.09 -9.19 9.26
C CYS A 73 -15.74 -8.53 9.55
N ILE A 74 -15.68 -7.20 9.62
CA ILE A 74 -14.47 -6.43 9.92
C ILE A 74 -14.53 -5.97 11.38
N GLY A 75 -13.62 -6.48 12.20
CA GLY A 75 -13.55 -6.11 13.61
C GLY A 75 -12.80 -4.79 13.85
N GLN A 76 -11.83 -4.46 13.00
CA GLN A 76 -11.04 -3.23 13.13
C GLN A 76 -10.43 -2.81 11.80
N VAL A 77 -10.39 -1.51 11.55
CA VAL A 77 -9.62 -0.88 10.48
C VAL A 77 -8.53 -0.03 11.14
N TYR A 78 -7.27 -0.34 10.88
CA TYR A 78 -6.15 0.40 11.47
C TYR A 78 -5.88 1.71 10.71
N PRO A 79 -5.47 2.79 11.41
CA PRO A 79 -5.05 4.04 10.78
C PRO A 79 -3.92 3.81 9.77
N SER A 80 -3.93 4.53 8.67
CA SER A 80 -2.92 4.40 7.62
C SER A 80 -2.68 5.73 6.93
N GLU A 81 -1.41 6.05 6.70
CA GLU A 81 -0.96 7.13 5.82
C GLU A 81 -0.44 6.62 4.46
N GLY A 82 -0.42 5.29 4.29
CA GLY A 82 -0.01 4.64 3.05
C GLY A 82 -1.13 4.53 2.01
N ASN A 83 -0.83 3.86 0.91
CA ASN A 83 -1.78 3.51 -0.13
C ASN A 83 -2.44 2.13 0.12
N PHE A 84 -2.62 1.77 1.37
CA PHE A 84 -3.26 0.51 1.80
C PHE A 84 -3.92 0.70 3.16
N LEU A 85 -4.84 -0.20 3.48
CA LEU A 85 -5.43 -0.37 4.81
C LEU A 85 -5.06 -1.74 5.36
N LEU A 86 -4.83 -1.82 6.67
CA LEU A 86 -4.78 -3.06 7.41
C LEU A 86 -6.11 -3.21 8.13
N VAL A 87 -6.77 -4.35 7.92
CA VAL A 87 -8.07 -4.65 8.54
C VAL A 87 -7.99 -5.96 9.30
N LYS A 88 -8.62 -6.03 10.46
CA LYS A 88 -8.71 -7.23 11.28
C LYS A 88 -10.08 -7.88 11.12
N THR A 89 -10.10 -9.19 10.96
CA THR A 89 -11.32 -10.00 10.86
C THR A 89 -11.16 -11.29 11.67
N ALA A 90 -12.27 -11.86 12.14
CA ALA A 90 -12.27 -13.15 12.81
C ALA A 90 -12.03 -14.32 11.84
N ALA A 91 -12.29 -14.14 10.55
CA ALA A 91 -12.18 -15.18 9.52
C ALA A 91 -11.26 -14.74 8.35
N PRO A 92 -9.94 -14.51 8.59
CA PRO A 92 -9.04 -13.95 7.58
C PRO A 92 -8.84 -14.88 6.38
N ASP A 93 -8.68 -16.17 6.59
CA ASP A 93 -8.45 -17.13 5.50
C ASP A 93 -9.71 -17.37 4.66
N PRO A 94 -10.92 -17.56 5.22
CA PRO A 94 -12.16 -17.59 4.45
C PRO A 94 -12.39 -16.32 3.64
N LEU A 95 -12.31 -15.14 4.25
CA LEU A 95 -12.50 -13.86 3.56
C LEU A 95 -11.46 -13.67 2.44
N TYR A 96 -10.21 -14.05 2.68
CA TYR A 96 -9.16 -14.00 1.66
C TYR A 96 -9.52 -14.86 0.44
N ARG A 97 -10.00 -16.10 0.66
CA ARG A 97 -10.40 -17.00 -0.44
C ARG A 97 -11.59 -16.45 -1.23
N GLU A 98 -12.57 -15.87 -0.55
CA GLU A 98 -13.74 -15.25 -1.19
C GLU A 98 -13.31 -14.07 -2.08
N LEU A 99 -12.44 -13.20 -1.56
CA LEU A 99 -11.88 -12.08 -2.34
C LEU A 99 -11.12 -12.58 -3.58
N VAL A 100 -10.29 -13.62 -3.45
CA VAL A 100 -9.56 -14.20 -4.58
C VAL A 100 -10.54 -14.80 -5.61
N ALA A 101 -11.58 -15.50 -5.18
CA ALA A 101 -12.62 -16.05 -6.06
C ALA A 101 -13.36 -14.93 -6.82
N ALA A 102 -13.57 -13.76 -6.19
CA ALA A 102 -14.11 -12.57 -6.83
C ALA A 102 -13.08 -11.83 -7.71
N GLY A 103 -11.84 -12.32 -7.86
CA GLY A 103 -10.78 -11.70 -8.64
C GLY A 103 -10.11 -10.52 -7.95
N VAL A 104 -10.25 -10.39 -6.63
CA VAL A 104 -9.65 -9.33 -5.81
C VAL A 104 -8.47 -9.88 -5.01
N ILE A 105 -7.27 -9.48 -5.36
CA ILE A 105 -6.04 -9.97 -4.71
C ILE A 105 -5.62 -9.00 -3.60
N VAL A 106 -5.73 -9.46 -2.36
CA VAL A 106 -5.24 -8.76 -1.17
C VAL A 106 -4.03 -9.49 -0.56
N ARG A 107 -3.48 -8.99 0.52
CA ARG A 107 -2.38 -9.64 1.25
C ARG A 107 -2.87 -10.21 2.56
N ASN A 108 -2.93 -11.53 2.69
CA ASN A 108 -3.16 -12.16 3.98
C ASN A 108 -1.91 -11.97 4.88
N ARG A 109 -2.11 -11.33 6.03
CA ARG A 109 -1.08 -11.03 7.03
C ARG A 109 -1.33 -11.77 8.36
N SER A 110 -2.35 -12.61 8.42
CA SER A 110 -2.79 -13.29 9.65
C SER A 110 -1.73 -14.14 10.33
N ARG A 111 -0.69 -14.55 9.60
CA ARG A 111 0.43 -15.36 10.13
C ARG A 111 1.66 -14.54 10.50
N ILE A 112 1.60 -13.21 10.45
CA ILE A 112 2.70 -12.32 10.81
C ILE A 112 2.46 -11.86 12.25
N ALA A 113 3.48 -11.98 13.10
CA ALA A 113 3.42 -11.53 14.48
C ALA A 113 2.97 -10.06 14.58
N GLY A 114 1.97 -9.79 15.42
CA GLY A 114 1.35 -8.48 15.58
C GLY A 114 0.30 -8.14 14.50
N CYS A 115 0.06 -9.04 13.53
CA CYS A 115 -0.96 -8.88 12.49
C CYS A 115 -1.96 -10.04 12.46
N GLU A 116 -2.11 -10.74 13.58
CA GLU A 116 -3.02 -11.89 13.68
C GLU A 116 -4.44 -11.49 13.29
N GLY A 117 -5.03 -12.25 12.38
CA GLY A 117 -6.37 -11.99 11.84
C GLY A 117 -6.42 -10.83 10.84
N CYS A 118 -5.29 -10.33 10.34
CA CYS A 118 -5.26 -9.16 9.48
C CYS A 118 -5.14 -9.50 8.00
N LEU A 119 -5.87 -8.73 7.18
CA LEU A 119 -5.69 -8.60 5.75
C LEU A 119 -5.19 -7.19 5.42
N ARG A 120 -4.24 -7.07 4.48
CA ARG A 120 -3.78 -5.78 3.94
C ARG A 120 -4.41 -5.56 2.58
N ILE A 121 -5.21 -4.54 2.46
CA ILE A 121 -5.97 -4.14 1.28
C ILE A 121 -5.28 -2.92 0.67
N THR A 122 -4.85 -3.01 -0.58
CA THR A 122 -4.30 -1.86 -1.30
C THR A 122 -5.44 -0.97 -1.79
N VAL A 123 -5.27 0.33 -1.69
CA VAL A 123 -6.20 1.31 -2.28
C VAL A 123 -6.02 1.28 -3.79
N GLY A 124 -7.00 0.74 -4.47
CA GLY A 124 -7.09 0.66 -5.93
C GLY A 124 -7.86 1.84 -6.54
N ARG A 125 -8.25 1.68 -7.80
CA ARG A 125 -9.18 2.60 -8.46
C ARG A 125 -10.59 2.45 -7.86
N PRO A 126 -11.48 3.44 -7.99
CA PRO A 126 -12.83 3.37 -7.42
C PRO A 126 -13.57 2.08 -7.78
N GLU A 127 -13.52 1.64 -9.03
CA GLU A 127 -14.22 0.45 -9.52
C GLU A 127 -13.66 -0.84 -8.90
N GLU A 128 -12.34 -0.90 -8.71
CA GLU A 128 -11.65 -2.02 -8.05
C GLU A 128 -12.01 -2.08 -6.57
N ASN A 129 -12.06 -0.91 -5.93
CA ASN A 129 -12.44 -0.76 -4.54
C ASN A 129 -13.91 -1.13 -4.29
N ASP A 130 -14.81 -0.74 -5.20
CA ASP A 130 -16.24 -1.05 -5.10
C ASP A 130 -16.49 -2.55 -5.21
N ARG A 131 -15.82 -3.23 -6.15
CA ARG A 131 -15.87 -4.70 -6.27
C ARG A 131 -15.38 -5.39 -5.01
N MET A 132 -14.29 -4.91 -4.44
CA MET A 132 -13.75 -5.43 -3.17
C MET A 132 -14.76 -5.24 -2.04
N LEU A 133 -15.33 -4.04 -1.90
CA LEU A 133 -16.33 -3.72 -0.88
C LEU A 133 -17.60 -4.56 -1.01
N GLU A 134 -18.08 -4.80 -2.23
CA GLU A 134 -19.23 -5.67 -2.50
C GLU A 134 -18.97 -7.09 -1.97
N THR A 135 -17.80 -7.65 -2.28
CA THR A 135 -17.41 -8.97 -1.78
C THR A 135 -17.36 -9.02 -0.26
N VAL A 136 -16.74 -8.01 0.39
CA VAL A 136 -16.64 -7.94 1.87
C VAL A 136 -18.01 -7.80 2.52
N LYS A 137 -18.91 -6.98 1.95
CA LYS A 137 -20.28 -6.78 2.48
C LYS A 137 -21.13 -8.06 2.41
N ASN A 138 -20.95 -8.85 1.37
CA ASN A 138 -21.70 -10.08 1.13
C ASN A 138 -21.09 -11.29 1.86
N PHE A 139 -19.86 -11.18 2.34
CA PHE A 139 -19.19 -12.26 3.05
C PHE A 139 -19.93 -12.64 4.35
N ARG A 140 -20.13 -13.95 4.53
CA ARG A 140 -20.65 -14.55 5.75
C ARG A 140 -19.65 -15.60 6.22
N PRO A 141 -19.05 -15.43 7.42
CA PRO A 141 -18.04 -16.36 7.98
C PRO A 141 -18.64 -17.73 8.34
#